data_5d2bef32b526545a64602d2eef6ca041
#
_entry.id   5d2bef32b526545a64602d2eef6ca041
#
_cell.length_a   1.000
_cell.length_b   1.000
_cell.length_c   1.000
_cell.angle_alpha   90.00
_cell.angle_beta   90.00
_cell.angle_gamma   90.00
#
_symmetry.space_group_name_H-M   'P 1'
#
loop_
_entity.id
_entity.type
_entity.pdbx_description
1 polymer ?
#
loop_
_entity_poly.entity_id
_entity_poly.type
_entity_poly.pdbx_seq_one_letter_code
_entity_poly.pdbx_strand_id
1 'polypeptide(L)'
;MRALVLTLAVLPIAAFAEAPAVKPLVDRDGWRVIDSVKPYGAMVEAVKAATMANKMGVVTEAGPTDAAAKLGVILPGNRVIGVFAPQYAVRILPLSTAAMIEAPIRFYVTEDADGTSTLAWKTPSFVFAPYLDEGGAALDDVVEELDAKFEDIAKAATAN
;
A
#
# COMPACT_ATOMS: atom_id res chain seq x y z
N MET A 1 30.19 -17.22 61.62
CA MET A 1 29.38 -17.60 60.46
C MET A 1 28.69 -16.36 59.90
N ARG A 2 29.15 -15.87 58.73
CA ARG A 2 28.55 -14.71 58.05
C ARG A 2 27.59 -15.23 57.00
N ALA A 3 26.29 -14.99 57.15
CA ALA A 3 25.28 -15.33 56.17
C ALA A 3 25.37 -14.35 54.96
N LEU A 4 25.58 -14.89 53.79
CA LEU A 4 25.57 -14.15 52.51
C LEU A 4 24.11 -14.06 52.07
N VAL A 5 23.52 -12.87 52.12
CA VAL A 5 22.18 -12.64 51.58
C VAL A 5 22.32 -12.33 50.07
N LEU A 6 21.90 -13.26 49.27
CA LEU A 6 21.85 -13.09 47.80
C LEU A 6 20.56 -12.38 47.41
N THR A 7 20.68 -11.10 47.06
CA THR A 7 19.54 -10.30 46.59
C THR A 7 19.32 -10.60 45.11
N LEU A 8 18.24 -11.28 44.81
CA LEU A 8 17.82 -11.56 43.42
C LEU A 8 17.18 -10.28 42.84
N ALA A 9 17.87 -9.61 41.93
CA ALA A 9 17.31 -8.46 41.22
C ALA A 9 16.32 -8.95 40.16
N VAL A 10 15.04 -8.71 40.37
CA VAL A 10 13.99 -8.94 39.37
C VAL A 10 14.00 -7.75 38.43
N LEU A 11 14.49 -7.97 37.19
CA LEU A 11 14.38 -6.99 36.08
C LEU A 11 12.92 -6.90 35.64
N PRO A 12 12.37 -5.69 35.51
CA PRO A 12 11.03 -5.56 34.94
C PRO A 12 11.01 -6.00 33.49
N ILE A 13 10.18 -6.99 33.18
CA ILE A 13 9.85 -7.36 31.79
C ILE A 13 8.97 -6.20 31.29
N ALA A 14 9.48 -5.44 30.31
CA ALA A 14 8.67 -4.46 29.60
C ALA A 14 7.48 -5.19 28.95
N ALA A 15 6.28 -4.98 29.46
CA ALA A 15 5.07 -5.44 28.83
C ALA A 15 4.90 -4.63 27.53
N PHE A 16 5.09 -5.28 26.38
CA PHE A 16 4.67 -4.70 25.10
C PHE A 16 3.15 -4.56 25.14
N ALA A 17 2.66 -3.35 24.88
CA ALA A 17 1.24 -3.14 24.73
C ALA A 17 0.75 -3.98 23.55
N GLU A 18 -0.29 -4.77 23.75
CA GLU A 18 -0.91 -5.56 22.71
C GLU A 18 -1.36 -4.62 21.57
N ALA A 19 -1.00 -4.94 20.35
CA ALA A 19 -1.38 -4.14 19.19
C ALA A 19 -2.91 -4.06 19.09
N PRO A 20 -3.49 -2.89 18.78
CA PRO A 20 -4.91 -2.79 18.54
C PRO A 20 -5.29 -3.72 17.39
N ALA A 21 -6.41 -4.44 17.54
CA ALA A 21 -6.91 -5.34 16.50
C ALA A 21 -7.15 -4.56 15.20
N VAL A 22 -6.41 -4.91 14.15
CA VAL A 22 -6.56 -4.32 12.82
C VAL A 22 -7.65 -5.10 12.08
N LYS A 23 -8.64 -4.37 11.54
CA LYS A 23 -9.70 -5.00 10.75
C LYS A 23 -9.16 -5.34 9.36
N PRO A 24 -9.54 -6.51 8.79
CA PRO A 24 -9.18 -6.86 7.42
C PRO A 24 -9.75 -5.84 6.43
N LEU A 25 -9.06 -5.68 5.32
CA LEU A 25 -9.54 -4.88 4.22
C LEU A 25 -10.73 -5.62 3.57
N VAL A 26 -11.77 -4.88 3.21
CA VAL A 26 -12.96 -5.42 2.54
C VAL A 26 -13.25 -4.62 1.27
N ASP A 27 -13.95 -5.24 0.34
CA ASP A 27 -14.42 -4.58 -0.88
C ASP A 27 -15.24 -3.33 -0.57
N ARG A 28 -15.08 -2.32 -1.39
CA ARG A 28 -15.82 -1.06 -1.36
C ARG A 28 -15.83 -0.40 -2.74
N ASP A 29 -16.77 0.48 -2.97
CA ASP A 29 -16.92 1.17 -4.24
C ASP A 29 -15.62 1.87 -4.67
N GLY A 30 -15.23 1.65 -5.91
CA GLY A 30 -14.02 2.23 -6.49
C GLY A 30 -12.70 1.61 -6.02
N TRP A 31 -12.75 0.49 -5.28
CA TRP A 31 -11.56 -0.24 -4.89
C TRP A 31 -11.49 -1.60 -5.58
N ARG A 32 -10.26 -2.11 -5.68
CA ARG A 32 -9.95 -3.51 -5.91
C ARG A 32 -9.24 -4.04 -4.67
N VAL A 33 -9.65 -5.22 -4.23
CA VAL A 33 -9.08 -5.92 -3.06
C VAL A 33 -8.82 -7.37 -3.47
N ILE A 34 -7.59 -7.82 -3.32
CA ILE A 34 -7.15 -9.17 -3.70
C ILE A 34 -6.41 -9.79 -2.52
N ASP A 35 -6.95 -10.86 -1.97
CA ASP A 35 -6.26 -11.69 -0.99
C ASP A 35 -5.20 -12.54 -1.68
N SER A 36 -4.05 -12.70 -1.05
CA SER A 36 -2.92 -13.43 -1.61
C SER A 36 -2.27 -14.31 -0.56
N VAL A 37 -1.85 -15.49 -0.96
CA VAL A 37 -1.07 -16.41 -0.12
C VAL A 37 0.39 -15.96 0.09
N LYS A 38 0.84 -14.90 -0.60
CA LYS A 38 2.19 -14.37 -0.42
C LYS A 38 2.33 -13.72 0.96
N PRO A 39 3.45 -13.94 1.66
CA PRO A 39 3.79 -13.17 2.85
C PRO A 39 3.88 -11.67 2.54
N TYR A 40 3.51 -10.84 3.51
CA TYR A 40 3.47 -9.38 3.37
C TYR A 40 4.73 -8.77 2.71
N GLY A 41 5.93 -9.10 3.20
CA GLY A 41 7.17 -8.56 2.63
C GLY A 41 7.39 -8.98 1.18
N ALA A 42 7.05 -10.22 0.83
CA ALA A 42 7.14 -10.72 -0.54
C ALA A 42 6.14 -10.02 -1.47
N MET A 43 4.93 -9.71 -0.99
CA MET A 43 3.93 -8.95 -1.76
C MET A 43 4.40 -7.52 -2.03
N VAL A 44 4.96 -6.82 -1.03
CA VAL A 44 5.52 -5.47 -1.23
C VAL A 44 6.55 -5.46 -2.34
N GLU A 45 7.51 -6.41 -2.32
CA GLU A 45 8.54 -6.49 -3.36
C GLU A 45 7.96 -6.92 -4.73
N ALA A 46 6.97 -7.82 -4.75
CA ALA A 46 6.29 -8.23 -5.98
C ALA A 46 5.55 -7.06 -6.65
N VAL A 47 4.84 -6.21 -5.89
CA VAL A 47 4.19 -5.01 -6.42
C VAL A 47 5.22 -4.04 -7.01
N LYS A 48 6.34 -3.82 -6.34
CA LYS A 48 7.42 -2.94 -6.83
C LYS A 48 8.03 -3.48 -8.12
N ALA A 49 8.34 -4.76 -8.18
CA ALA A 49 8.88 -5.42 -9.37
C ALA A 49 7.88 -5.38 -10.55
N ALA A 50 6.61 -5.69 -10.30
CA ALA A 50 5.56 -5.63 -11.29
C ALA A 50 5.33 -4.21 -11.83
N THR A 51 5.41 -3.19 -10.96
CA THR A 51 5.33 -1.77 -11.34
C THR A 51 6.42 -1.42 -12.36
N MET A 52 7.67 -1.78 -12.06
CA MET A 52 8.81 -1.52 -12.96
C MET A 52 8.67 -2.29 -14.28
N ALA A 53 8.26 -3.56 -14.25
CA ALA A 53 8.03 -4.37 -15.45
C ALA A 53 6.94 -3.78 -16.35
N ASN A 54 5.97 -3.07 -15.77
CA ASN A 54 4.90 -2.36 -16.47
C ASN A 54 5.28 -0.92 -16.87
N LYS A 55 6.57 -0.56 -16.83
CA LYS A 55 7.12 0.75 -17.24
C LYS A 55 6.56 1.92 -16.41
N MET A 56 6.23 1.65 -15.15
CA MET A 56 5.91 2.67 -14.15
C MET A 56 7.00 2.71 -13.08
N GLY A 57 7.16 3.85 -12.41
CA GLY A 57 8.11 4.03 -11.30
C GLY A 57 7.41 3.98 -9.94
N VAL A 58 8.07 3.37 -8.95
CA VAL A 58 7.72 3.56 -7.55
C VAL A 58 8.37 4.85 -7.08
N VAL A 59 7.57 5.84 -6.69
CA VAL A 59 8.06 7.18 -6.35
C VAL A 59 7.86 7.54 -4.88
N THR A 60 6.96 6.84 -4.18
CA THR A 60 6.75 7.00 -2.74
C THR A 60 6.44 5.67 -2.08
N GLU A 61 6.92 5.50 -0.85
CA GLU A 61 6.51 4.42 0.04
C GLU A 61 6.25 4.99 1.43
N ALA A 62 5.16 4.60 2.06
CA ALA A 62 4.81 4.99 3.42
C ALA A 62 4.08 3.88 4.15
N GLY A 63 4.25 3.82 5.48
CA GLY A 63 3.52 2.89 6.34
C GLY A 63 3.83 3.16 7.80
N PRO A 64 2.90 2.85 8.72
CA PRO A 64 3.05 3.13 10.13
C PRO A 64 3.93 2.11 10.88
N THR A 65 4.12 0.90 10.34
CA THR A 65 4.68 -0.27 11.05
C THR A 65 6.03 0.03 11.69
N ASP A 66 6.99 0.55 10.89
CA ASP A 66 8.35 0.83 11.40
C ASP A 66 8.37 2.01 12.40
N ALA A 67 7.50 3.00 12.19
CA ALA A 67 7.39 4.16 13.08
C ALA A 67 6.72 3.76 14.41
N ALA A 68 5.69 2.93 14.37
CA ALA A 68 5.02 2.40 15.55
C ALA A 68 5.96 1.53 16.40
N ALA A 69 6.78 0.69 15.76
CA ALA A 69 7.77 -0.13 16.46
C ALA A 69 8.75 0.71 17.27
N LYS A 70 9.18 1.87 16.76
CA LYS A 70 10.03 2.83 17.51
C LYS A 70 9.32 3.45 18.72
N LEU A 71 8.00 3.44 18.73
CA LEU A 71 7.17 3.90 19.87
C LEU A 71 6.78 2.74 20.81
N GLY A 72 7.33 1.53 20.59
CA GLY A 72 7.01 0.34 21.39
C GLY A 72 5.65 -0.29 21.04
N VAL A 73 5.04 0.07 19.92
CA VAL A 73 3.76 -0.48 19.44
C VAL A 73 4.03 -1.43 18.27
N ILE A 74 3.55 -2.67 18.38
CA ILE A 74 3.65 -3.66 17.29
C ILE A 74 2.38 -3.52 16.44
N LEU A 75 2.55 -3.20 15.16
CA LEU A 75 1.48 -3.19 14.15
C LEU A 75 1.79 -4.22 13.07
N PRO A 76 0.76 -4.89 12.51
CA PRO A 76 0.94 -5.73 11.33
C PRO A 76 1.48 -4.90 10.17
N GLY A 77 2.07 -5.58 9.20
CA GLY A 77 2.61 -4.97 8.00
C GLY A 77 1.58 -4.11 7.29
N ASN A 78 2.00 -2.90 6.90
CA ASN A 78 1.13 -1.92 6.25
C ASN A 78 1.96 -1.00 5.38
N ARG A 79 1.71 -1.01 4.06
CA ARG A 79 2.52 -0.24 3.09
C ARG A 79 1.65 0.37 2.00
N VAL A 80 1.74 1.68 1.87
CA VAL A 80 1.22 2.43 0.72
C VAL A 80 2.38 2.63 -0.25
N ILE A 81 2.19 2.26 -1.52
CA ILE A 81 3.19 2.32 -2.60
C ILE A 81 2.64 3.24 -3.69
N GLY A 82 3.23 4.43 -3.82
CA GLY A 82 2.84 5.38 -4.85
C GLY A 82 3.57 5.13 -6.16
N VAL A 83 2.80 4.98 -7.23
CA VAL A 83 3.30 4.70 -8.57
C VAL A 83 3.03 5.85 -9.52
N PHE A 84 3.99 6.12 -10.40
CA PHE A 84 3.96 7.24 -11.31
C PHE A 84 4.59 6.87 -12.66
N ALA A 85 4.06 7.45 -13.72
CA ALA A 85 4.64 7.32 -15.05
C ALA A 85 4.47 8.65 -15.82
N PRO A 86 5.58 9.33 -16.19
CA PRO A 86 5.55 10.64 -16.84
C PRO A 86 4.72 10.68 -18.11
N GLN A 87 4.67 9.59 -18.88
CA GLN A 87 3.90 9.51 -20.13
C GLN A 87 2.38 9.71 -19.92
N TYR A 88 1.84 9.36 -18.75
CA TYR A 88 0.43 9.65 -18.41
C TYR A 88 0.27 11.09 -17.93
N ALA A 89 1.20 11.57 -17.12
CA ALA A 89 1.16 12.94 -16.60
C ALA A 89 1.14 14.01 -17.73
N VAL A 90 1.96 13.82 -18.77
CA VAL A 90 1.99 14.76 -19.91
C VAL A 90 0.70 14.75 -20.76
N ARG A 91 -0.09 13.67 -20.67
CA ARG A 91 -1.40 13.57 -21.32
C ARG A 91 -2.51 14.15 -20.45
N ILE A 92 -2.45 13.95 -19.12
CA ILE A 92 -3.49 14.37 -18.18
C ILE A 92 -3.41 15.88 -17.91
N LEU A 93 -2.19 16.41 -17.67
CA LEU A 93 -2.00 17.81 -17.27
C LEU A 93 -2.66 18.85 -18.19
N PRO A 94 -2.63 18.73 -19.53
CA PRO A 94 -3.33 19.64 -20.43
C PRO A 94 -4.85 19.50 -20.41
N LEU A 95 -5.38 18.34 -19.96
CA LEU A 95 -6.82 18.06 -19.90
C LEU A 95 -7.44 18.56 -18.60
N SER A 96 -6.74 18.37 -17.48
CA SER A 96 -7.11 18.90 -16.16
C SER A 96 -5.87 19.07 -15.30
N THR A 97 -5.53 20.31 -14.97
CA THR A 97 -4.45 20.61 -14.02
C THR A 97 -4.81 20.08 -12.62
N ALA A 98 -6.08 20.15 -12.25
CA ALA A 98 -6.57 19.70 -10.94
C ALA A 98 -6.42 18.19 -10.78
N ALA A 99 -6.65 17.40 -11.83
CA ALA A 99 -6.50 15.95 -11.82
C ALA A 99 -5.09 15.48 -11.42
N MET A 100 -4.07 16.29 -11.64
CA MET A 100 -2.68 15.94 -11.29
C MET A 100 -2.42 15.87 -9.78
N ILE A 101 -3.33 16.36 -8.92
CA ILE A 101 -3.22 16.19 -7.46
C ILE A 101 -3.29 14.71 -7.06
N GLU A 102 -3.91 13.86 -7.88
CA GLU A 102 -4.07 12.43 -7.60
C GLU A 102 -2.79 11.62 -7.83
N ALA A 103 -1.82 12.17 -8.54
CA ALA A 103 -0.53 11.52 -8.74
C ALA A 103 0.41 11.72 -7.53
N PRO A 104 1.07 10.67 -7.06
CA PRO A 104 1.06 9.29 -7.55
C PRO A 104 -0.19 8.51 -7.10
N ILE A 105 -0.77 7.69 -8.00
CA ILE A 105 -1.81 6.74 -7.63
C ILE A 105 -1.16 5.60 -6.82
N ARG A 106 -1.91 4.93 -5.94
CA ARG A 106 -1.32 4.11 -4.90
C ARG A 106 -1.85 2.68 -4.88
N PHE A 107 -0.93 1.73 -4.74
CA PHE A 107 -1.22 0.41 -4.19
C PHE A 107 -1.12 0.43 -2.67
N TYR A 108 -1.85 -0.47 -2.03
CA TYR A 108 -1.86 -0.66 -0.59
C TYR A 108 -1.72 -2.14 -0.27
N VAL A 109 -0.71 -2.50 0.51
CA VAL A 109 -0.44 -3.87 0.96
C VAL A 109 -0.60 -3.93 2.46
N THR A 110 -1.41 -4.87 2.93
CA THR A 110 -1.59 -5.16 4.36
C THR A 110 -1.20 -6.58 4.68
N GLU A 111 -0.70 -6.81 5.89
CA GLU A 111 -0.44 -8.12 6.45
C GLU A 111 -1.71 -8.66 7.12
N ASP A 112 -2.06 -9.88 6.82
CA ASP A 112 -3.19 -10.57 7.39
C ASP A 112 -2.77 -11.35 8.65
N ALA A 113 -3.75 -11.76 9.47
CA ALA A 113 -3.48 -12.39 10.76
C ALA A 113 -2.72 -13.72 10.68
N ASP A 114 -2.76 -14.39 9.54
CA ASP A 114 -2.04 -15.63 9.25
C ASP A 114 -0.65 -15.40 8.61
N GLY A 115 -0.23 -14.14 8.47
CA GLY A 115 1.04 -13.76 7.86
C GLY A 115 1.01 -13.68 6.33
N THR A 116 -0.12 -13.95 5.71
CA THR A 116 -0.37 -13.68 4.28
C THR A 116 -0.59 -12.19 4.05
N SER A 117 -1.04 -11.79 2.88
CA SER A 117 -1.22 -10.37 2.57
C SER A 117 -2.42 -10.10 1.68
N THR A 118 -3.00 -8.94 1.85
CA THR A 118 -4.02 -8.38 0.96
C THR A 118 -3.42 -7.21 0.17
N LEU A 119 -3.59 -7.26 -1.17
CA LEU A 119 -3.26 -6.17 -2.08
C LEU A 119 -4.53 -5.40 -2.44
N ALA A 120 -4.50 -4.08 -2.34
CA ALA A 120 -5.62 -3.25 -2.72
C ALA A 120 -5.19 -1.95 -3.39
N TRP A 121 -6.10 -1.35 -4.15
CA TRP A 121 -5.94 -0.01 -4.71
C TRP A 121 -7.30 0.63 -4.99
N LYS A 122 -7.34 1.94 -5.05
CA LYS A 122 -8.44 2.66 -5.69
C LYS A 122 -8.24 2.62 -7.20
N THR A 123 -9.28 2.25 -7.94
CA THR A 123 -9.16 2.26 -9.41
C THR A 123 -8.86 3.66 -9.92
N PRO A 124 -7.98 3.83 -10.92
CA PRO A 124 -7.81 5.10 -11.61
C PRO A 124 -9.13 5.75 -12.02
N SER A 125 -10.09 5.00 -12.57
CA SER A 125 -11.43 5.51 -12.92
C SER A 125 -12.16 6.13 -11.73
N PHE A 126 -12.08 5.53 -10.55
CA PHE A 126 -12.66 6.10 -9.34
C PHE A 126 -11.93 7.37 -8.87
N VAL A 127 -10.60 7.35 -8.94
CA VAL A 127 -9.77 8.48 -8.49
C VAL A 127 -9.95 9.71 -9.38
N PHE A 128 -10.05 9.51 -10.70
CA PHE A 128 -10.16 10.60 -11.69
C PHE A 128 -11.60 11.00 -12.00
N ALA A 129 -12.61 10.25 -11.53
CA ALA A 129 -14.03 10.58 -11.78
C ALA A 129 -14.42 12.04 -11.51
N PRO A 130 -13.92 12.72 -10.44
CA PRO A 130 -14.26 14.14 -10.18
C PRO A 130 -13.77 15.12 -11.25
N TYR A 131 -12.87 14.72 -12.14
CA TYR A 131 -12.20 15.58 -13.12
C TYR A 131 -12.65 15.33 -14.56
N LEU A 132 -13.56 14.37 -14.78
CA LEU A 132 -14.03 14.01 -16.12
C LEU A 132 -14.78 15.16 -16.79
N ASP A 133 -15.45 16.02 -16.02
CA ASP A 133 -16.12 17.22 -16.56
C ASP A 133 -15.12 18.26 -17.15
N GLU A 134 -13.86 18.23 -16.70
CA GLU A 134 -12.81 19.09 -17.23
C GLU A 134 -12.13 18.50 -18.47
N GLY A 135 -11.77 17.21 -18.41
CA GLY A 135 -10.97 16.53 -19.44
C GLY A 135 -11.78 15.78 -20.50
N GLY A 136 -13.06 15.54 -20.23
CA GLY A 136 -13.97 14.84 -21.16
C GLY A 136 -13.47 13.46 -21.57
N ALA A 137 -13.88 13.00 -22.74
CA ALA A 137 -13.54 11.67 -23.28
C ALA A 137 -12.02 11.44 -23.38
N ALA A 138 -11.22 12.47 -23.62
CA ALA A 138 -9.77 12.31 -23.72
C ALA A 138 -9.13 11.97 -22.37
N LEU A 139 -9.69 12.46 -21.25
CA LEU A 139 -9.25 12.05 -19.91
C LEU A 139 -9.73 10.65 -19.60
N ASP A 140 -10.96 10.32 -19.95
CA ASP A 140 -11.55 9.00 -19.77
C ASP A 140 -10.71 7.89 -20.44
N ASP A 141 -10.32 8.09 -21.72
CA ASP A 141 -9.43 7.17 -22.46
C ASP A 141 -8.10 6.92 -21.70
N VAL A 142 -7.49 7.98 -21.14
CA VAL A 142 -6.23 7.84 -20.37
C VAL A 142 -6.45 7.08 -19.07
N VAL A 143 -7.58 7.31 -18.43
CA VAL A 143 -7.96 6.68 -17.16
C VAL A 143 -8.24 5.20 -17.35
N GLU A 144 -8.92 4.79 -18.45
CA GLU A 144 -9.12 3.38 -18.80
C GLU A 144 -7.79 2.65 -19.04
N GLU A 145 -6.85 3.30 -19.75
CA GLU A 145 -5.49 2.73 -19.91
C GLU A 145 -4.79 2.53 -18.56
N LEU A 146 -4.96 3.47 -17.62
CA LEU A 146 -4.40 3.35 -16.28
C LEU A 146 -5.08 2.24 -15.48
N ASP A 147 -6.40 2.07 -15.58
CA ASP A 147 -7.12 0.95 -14.95
C ASP A 147 -6.53 -0.39 -15.40
N ALA A 148 -6.40 -0.58 -16.73
CA ALA A 148 -5.80 -1.80 -17.29
C ALA A 148 -4.35 -1.99 -16.79
N LYS A 149 -3.57 -0.91 -16.69
CA LYS A 149 -2.20 -0.96 -16.20
C LYS A 149 -2.11 -1.39 -14.73
N PHE A 150 -3.01 -0.89 -13.90
CA PHE A 150 -3.08 -1.28 -12.48
C PHE A 150 -3.49 -2.74 -12.30
N GLU A 151 -4.45 -3.22 -13.11
CA GLU A 151 -4.84 -4.64 -13.13
C GLU A 151 -3.66 -5.55 -13.56
N ASP A 152 -2.90 -5.17 -14.59
CA ASP A 152 -1.73 -5.91 -15.05
C ASP A 152 -0.65 -6.01 -13.95
N ILE A 153 -0.39 -4.90 -13.25
CA ILE A 153 0.56 -4.87 -12.13
C ILE A 153 0.07 -5.79 -11.01
N ALA A 154 -1.19 -5.67 -10.63
CA ALA A 154 -1.76 -6.47 -9.55
C ALA A 154 -1.76 -7.97 -9.89
N LYS A 155 -2.14 -8.34 -11.11
CA LYS A 155 -2.10 -9.71 -11.61
C LYS A 155 -0.68 -10.27 -11.59
N ALA A 156 0.32 -9.51 -12.02
CA ALA A 156 1.72 -9.93 -11.99
C ALA A 156 2.25 -10.07 -10.55
N ALA A 157 1.87 -9.16 -9.65
CA ALA A 157 2.29 -9.17 -8.26
C ALA A 157 1.68 -10.35 -7.47
N THR A 158 0.43 -10.71 -7.75
CA THR A 158 -0.29 -11.80 -7.07
C THR A 158 -0.06 -13.17 -7.67
N ALA A 159 0.51 -13.26 -8.90
CA ALA A 159 0.85 -14.55 -9.51
C ALA A 159 1.81 -15.36 -8.63
N ASN A 160 1.58 -16.69 -8.55
CA ASN A 160 2.41 -17.63 -7.78
C ASN A 160 3.73 -17.90 -8.48
#